data_f001705812653b785de677d074a90279
#
_entry.id   f001705812653b785de677d074a90279
#
_cell.length_a   1.000
_cell.length_b   1.000
_cell.length_c   1.000
_cell.angle_alpha   90.00
_cell.angle_beta   90.00
_cell.angle_gamma   90.00
#
_symmetry.space_group_name_H-M   'P 1'
#
loop_
_entity.id
_entity.type
_entity.pdbx_description
1 polymer ?
#
loop_
_entity_poly.entity_id
_entity_poly.type
_entity_poly.pdbx_seq_one_letter_code
_entity_poly.pdbx_strand_id
1 'polypeptide(L)'
;MAGRRETGSGGKRGRKRSRLPVASEGWPFILVPAAIAAGLALSGRRKLALPFAAASAASLGFFRDPERQTPTLQHAVMSPADGRVMEVADAVDSFVGPAVRIAIFLSPLDVHVNRAPLSGLVVSAEYAAGKFAAAFRPGIEESNERCAIHIQGETARVTVVQIAGVAARRIVCRVAAGDKLEAGERFGMIRFGSRTDCYVPRGTDVRVRVGDRVVGGVTVIGVLP
;
A
#
# COMPACT_ATOMS: atom_id res chain seq x y z
N MET A 1 -43.71 -20.42 -26.11
CA MET A 1 -42.51 -19.69 -26.62
C MET A 1 -41.86 -18.93 -25.46
N ALA A 2 -40.80 -19.49 -24.90
CA ALA A 2 -40.12 -18.97 -23.73
C ALA A 2 -38.81 -18.30 -24.19
N GLY A 3 -38.71 -16.97 -24.02
CA GLY A 3 -37.51 -16.19 -24.30
C GLY A 3 -36.52 -16.27 -23.13
N ARG A 4 -35.45 -17.03 -23.32
CA ARG A 4 -34.30 -17.12 -22.44
C ARG A 4 -33.49 -15.84 -22.55
N ARG A 5 -33.46 -15.01 -21.50
CA ARG A 5 -32.51 -13.88 -21.40
C ARG A 5 -31.20 -14.42 -20.82
N GLU A 6 -30.19 -14.42 -21.66
CA GLU A 6 -28.81 -14.67 -21.24
C GLU A 6 -28.31 -13.51 -20.38
N THR A 7 -27.95 -13.81 -19.15
CA THR A 7 -27.25 -12.88 -18.25
C THR A 7 -25.79 -12.81 -18.68
N GLY A 8 -25.40 -11.64 -19.17
CA GLY A 8 -24.04 -11.37 -19.63
C GLY A 8 -23.01 -11.59 -18.53
N SER A 9 -22.05 -12.45 -18.85
CA SER A 9 -20.80 -12.71 -18.13
C SER A 9 -20.04 -11.39 -17.94
N GLY A 10 -19.98 -10.90 -16.70
CA GLY A 10 -19.10 -9.80 -16.30
C GLY A 10 -17.64 -10.20 -16.48
N GLY A 11 -17.03 -9.73 -17.55
CA GLY A 11 -15.65 -10.01 -17.91
C GLY A 11 -14.71 -9.60 -16.78
N LYS A 12 -13.94 -10.56 -16.27
CA LYS A 12 -12.76 -10.33 -15.44
C LYS A 12 -11.85 -9.35 -16.17
N ARG A 13 -11.81 -8.09 -15.74
CA ARG A 13 -10.73 -7.17 -16.13
C ARG A 13 -9.46 -7.71 -15.47
N GLY A 14 -8.76 -8.58 -16.18
CA GLY A 14 -7.43 -9.05 -15.80
C GLY A 14 -6.53 -7.83 -15.61
N ARG A 15 -6.23 -7.49 -14.38
CA ARG A 15 -5.27 -6.46 -14.02
C ARG A 15 -3.93 -6.85 -14.64
N LYS A 16 -3.49 -6.11 -15.66
CA LYS A 16 -2.17 -6.31 -16.26
C LYS A 16 -1.12 -6.16 -15.15
N ARG A 17 -0.54 -7.27 -14.73
CA ARG A 17 0.64 -7.26 -13.86
C ARG A 17 1.71 -6.45 -14.59
N SER A 18 2.18 -5.37 -13.99
CA SER A 18 3.34 -4.65 -14.50
C SER A 18 4.52 -5.62 -14.48
N ARG A 19 5.05 -5.95 -15.64
CA ARG A 19 6.25 -6.81 -15.77
C ARG A 19 7.52 -6.09 -15.36
N LEU A 20 7.44 -4.80 -15.07
CA LEU A 20 8.57 -3.97 -14.68
C LEU A 20 8.58 -3.81 -13.16
N PRO A 21 9.76 -3.88 -12.52
CA PRO A 21 9.90 -3.79 -11.06
C PRO A 21 9.75 -2.34 -10.55
N VAL A 22 8.91 -1.54 -11.22
CA VAL A 22 8.68 -0.11 -10.93
C VAL A 22 7.18 0.18 -11.01
N ALA A 23 6.67 0.86 -9.99
CA ALA A 23 5.29 1.32 -9.96
C ALA A 23 5.02 2.32 -11.10
N SER A 24 3.86 2.19 -11.76
CA SER A 24 3.50 3.00 -12.94
C SER A 24 3.55 4.51 -12.68
N GLU A 25 3.25 4.92 -11.46
CA GLU A 25 3.27 6.31 -11.01
C GLU A 25 4.68 6.92 -10.96
N GLY A 26 5.72 6.08 -10.97
CA GLY A 26 7.12 6.49 -10.92
C GLY A 26 7.68 6.99 -12.25
N TRP A 27 7.11 6.56 -13.38
CA TRP A 27 7.69 6.85 -14.70
C TRP A 27 7.95 8.32 -14.99
N PRO A 28 7.04 9.27 -14.71
CA PRO A 28 7.33 10.70 -14.95
C PRO A 28 8.53 11.20 -14.12
N PHE A 29 8.65 10.73 -12.86
CA PHE A 29 9.72 11.12 -11.94
C PHE A 29 11.08 10.50 -12.30
N ILE A 30 11.08 9.44 -13.07
CA ILE A 30 12.28 8.76 -13.56
C ILE A 30 12.69 9.32 -14.92
N LEU A 31 11.76 9.36 -15.88
CA LEU A 31 12.08 9.68 -17.27
C LEU A 31 12.36 11.17 -17.50
N VAL A 32 11.64 12.08 -16.82
CA VAL A 32 11.85 13.52 -17.02
C VAL A 32 13.25 13.94 -16.55
N PRO A 33 13.70 13.64 -15.33
CA PRO A 33 15.06 13.94 -14.92
C PRO A 33 16.11 13.20 -15.75
N ALA A 34 15.86 11.94 -16.15
CA ALA A 34 16.79 11.21 -17.03
C ALA A 34 16.98 11.91 -18.38
N ALA A 35 15.90 12.37 -19.01
CA ALA A 35 15.97 13.08 -20.30
C ALA A 35 16.73 14.42 -20.16
N ILE A 36 16.48 15.17 -19.08
CA ILE A 36 17.22 16.41 -18.79
C ILE A 36 18.71 16.12 -18.60
N ALA A 37 19.04 15.08 -17.82
CA ALA A 37 20.43 14.69 -17.59
C ALA A 37 21.13 14.31 -18.89
N ALA A 38 20.47 13.52 -19.76
CA ALA A 38 20.99 13.12 -21.06
C ALA A 38 21.23 14.33 -21.96
N GLY A 39 20.28 15.25 -22.09
CA GLY A 39 20.42 16.47 -22.88
C GLY A 39 21.58 17.36 -22.43
N LEU A 40 21.73 17.55 -21.10
CA LEU A 40 22.85 18.31 -20.53
C LEU A 40 24.19 17.62 -20.76
N ALA A 41 24.26 16.31 -20.65
CA ALA A 41 25.47 15.55 -20.90
C ALA A 41 25.90 15.62 -22.37
N LEU A 42 24.95 15.48 -23.31
CA LEU A 42 25.18 15.60 -24.74
C LEU A 42 25.62 17.03 -25.15
N SER A 43 25.13 18.06 -24.47
CA SER A 43 25.56 19.46 -24.69
C SER A 43 26.89 19.80 -23.99
N GLY A 44 27.63 18.82 -23.45
CA GLY A 44 28.91 19.00 -22.78
C GLY A 44 28.81 19.49 -21.33
N ARG A 45 27.60 19.76 -20.82
CA ARG A 45 27.37 20.30 -19.48
C ARG A 45 27.26 19.20 -18.42
N ARG A 46 28.23 18.29 -18.38
CA ARG A 46 28.20 17.07 -17.55
C ARG A 46 27.99 17.35 -16.06
N LYS A 47 28.59 18.42 -15.49
CA LYS A 47 28.41 18.76 -14.07
C LYS A 47 26.94 19.10 -13.74
N LEU A 48 26.21 19.76 -14.64
CA LEU A 48 24.80 20.09 -14.48
C LEU A 48 23.89 18.88 -14.71
N ALA A 49 24.34 17.83 -15.40
CA ALA A 49 23.60 16.61 -15.60
C ALA A 49 23.54 15.74 -14.33
N LEU A 50 24.55 15.81 -13.45
CA LEU A 50 24.66 14.96 -12.27
C LEU A 50 23.46 15.02 -11.31
N PRO A 51 22.95 16.20 -10.89
CA PRO A 51 21.80 16.26 -9.98
C PRO A 51 20.54 15.66 -10.58
N PHE A 52 20.32 15.80 -11.88
CA PHE A 52 19.17 15.19 -12.55
C PHE A 52 19.32 13.68 -12.70
N ALA A 53 20.51 13.17 -12.99
CA ALA A 53 20.79 11.74 -12.99
C ALA A 53 20.58 11.15 -11.58
N ALA A 54 21.06 11.82 -10.53
CA ALA A 54 20.83 11.41 -9.15
C ALA A 54 19.35 11.42 -8.77
N ALA A 55 18.58 12.44 -9.19
CA ALA A 55 17.13 12.50 -8.97
C ALA A 55 16.39 11.35 -9.66
N SER A 56 16.78 11.02 -10.91
CA SER A 56 16.22 9.88 -11.64
C SER A 56 16.51 8.56 -10.93
N ALA A 57 17.76 8.34 -10.49
CA ALA A 57 18.16 7.14 -9.77
C ALA A 57 17.45 7.01 -8.42
N ALA A 58 17.32 8.12 -7.66
CA ALA A 58 16.57 8.16 -6.41
C ALA A 58 15.09 7.82 -6.63
N SER A 59 14.48 8.36 -7.70
CA SER A 59 13.10 8.04 -8.08
C SER A 59 12.94 6.57 -8.45
N LEU A 60 13.88 5.99 -9.19
CA LEU A 60 13.87 4.57 -9.52
C LEU A 60 13.90 3.70 -8.25
N GLY A 61 14.75 4.05 -7.28
CA GLY A 61 14.82 3.39 -5.99
C GLY A 61 13.53 3.50 -5.19
N PHE A 62 12.93 4.71 -5.15
CA PHE A 62 11.69 4.96 -4.40
C PHE A 62 10.47 4.23 -5.00
N PHE A 63 10.31 4.27 -6.31
CA PHE A 63 9.16 3.66 -7.00
C PHE A 63 9.36 2.18 -7.32
N ARG A 64 10.37 1.52 -6.75
CA ARG A 64 10.57 0.10 -6.96
C ARG A 64 9.37 -0.72 -6.48
N ASP A 65 9.00 -1.73 -7.25
CA ASP A 65 7.88 -2.64 -6.95
C ASP A 65 8.31 -4.08 -7.20
N PRO A 66 9.10 -4.68 -6.29
CA PRO A 66 9.59 -6.03 -6.47
C PRO A 66 8.46 -7.06 -6.46
N GLU A 67 8.59 -8.10 -7.28
CA GLU A 67 7.73 -9.28 -7.16
C GLU A 67 8.00 -9.99 -5.83
N ARG A 68 6.94 -10.55 -5.24
CA ARG A 68 7.00 -11.22 -3.94
C ARG A 68 6.20 -12.50 -3.95
N GLN A 69 6.73 -13.50 -3.27
CA GLN A 69 6.02 -14.73 -2.99
C GLN A 69 5.34 -14.58 -1.63
N THR A 70 4.00 -14.51 -1.66
CA THR A 70 3.20 -14.45 -0.43
C THR A 70 3.11 -15.84 0.18
N PRO A 71 3.43 -16.02 1.48
CA PRO A 71 3.26 -17.29 2.16
C PRO A 71 1.82 -17.80 2.10
N THR A 72 1.66 -19.08 1.82
CA THR A 72 0.35 -19.76 1.83
C THR A 72 0.13 -20.36 3.22
N LEU A 73 -0.31 -19.54 4.15
CA LEU A 73 -0.65 -19.97 5.52
C LEU A 73 -2.13 -19.65 5.77
N GLN A 74 -2.88 -20.64 6.23
CA GLN A 74 -4.30 -20.46 6.54
C GLN A 74 -4.46 -19.40 7.63
N HIS A 75 -5.48 -18.57 7.49
CA HIS A 75 -5.85 -17.51 8.45
C HIS A 75 -4.77 -16.46 8.70
N ALA A 76 -3.68 -16.47 7.91
CA ALA A 76 -2.61 -15.49 8.09
C ALA A 76 -3.01 -14.11 7.56
N VAL A 77 -2.64 -13.11 8.32
CA VAL A 77 -2.70 -11.69 7.93
C VAL A 77 -1.29 -11.24 7.58
N MET A 78 -1.10 -10.86 6.31
CA MET A 78 0.18 -10.35 5.81
C MET A 78 0.33 -8.87 6.15
N SER A 79 1.56 -8.41 6.31
CA SER A 79 1.84 -6.97 6.40
C SER A 79 1.33 -6.26 5.15
N PRO A 80 0.54 -5.18 5.28
CA PRO A 80 0.08 -4.40 4.13
C PRO A 80 1.15 -3.46 3.55
N ALA A 81 2.29 -3.29 4.23
CA ALA A 81 3.36 -2.39 3.83
C ALA A 81 4.74 -2.89 4.28
N ASP A 82 5.78 -2.34 3.64
CA ASP A 82 7.14 -2.42 4.15
C ASP A 82 7.35 -1.36 5.22
N GLY A 83 8.18 -1.65 6.20
CA GLY A 83 8.54 -0.65 7.17
C GLY A 83 8.86 -1.20 8.54
N ARG A 84 8.65 -0.35 9.53
CA ARG A 84 8.84 -0.69 10.95
C ARG A 84 7.52 -0.58 11.69
N VAL A 85 7.17 -1.59 12.46
CA VAL A 85 6.02 -1.54 13.38
C VAL A 85 6.29 -0.48 14.43
N MET A 86 5.42 0.52 14.51
CA MET A 86 5.55 1.62 15.47
C MET A 86 4.55 1.52 16.61
N GLU A 87 3.46 0.77 16.41
CA GLU A 87 2.44 0.60 17.43
C GLU A 87 1.69 -0.73 17.23
N VAL A 88 1.36 -1.39 18.31
CA VAL A 88 0.39 -2.49 18.40
C VAL A 88 -0.49 -2.18 19.60
N ALA A 89 -1.77 -1.87 19.37
CA ALA A 89 -2.69 -1.41 20.42
C ALA A 89 -4.12 -1.90 20.18
N ASP A 90 -4.85 -2.07 21.26
CA ASP A 90 -6.30 -2.26 21.21
C ASP A 90 -6.96 -1.03 20.58
N ALA A 91 -7.93 -1.25 19.71
CA ALA A 91 -8.67 -0.22 19.02
C ALA A 91 -10.11 -0.65 18.75
N VAL A 92 -10.92 0.30 18.29
CA VAL A 92 -12.25 0.03 17.75
C VAL A 92 -12.28 0.59 16.33
N ASP A 93 -12.63 -0.25 15.37
CA ASP A 93 -12.79 0.13 13.97
C ASP A 93 -14.25 -0.02 13.56
N SER A 94 -14.77 0.88 12.74
CA SER A 94 -16.18 0.91 12.36
C SER A 94 -16.64 -0.32 11.56
N PHE A 95 -15.73 -0.97 10.84
CA PHE A 95 -16.01 -2.13 10.01
C PHE A 95 -15.64 -3.45 10.69
N VAL A 96 -14.50 -3.48 11.39
CA VAL A 96 -14.00 -4.67 12.09
C VAL A 96 -14.68 -4.86 13.46
N GLY A 97 -15.06 -3.76 14.13
CA GLY A 97 -15.50 -3.74 15.50
C GLY A 97 -14.34 -3.66 16.48
N PRO A 98 -14.37 -4.40 17.63
CA PRO A 98 -13.23 -4.52 18.51
C PRO A 98 -12.03 -5.12 17.78
N ALA A 99 -10.91 -4.41 17.75
CA ALA A 99 -9.77 -4.71 16.90
C ALA A 99 -8.43 -4.54 17.62
N VAL A 100 -7.38 -5.07 17.03
CA VAL A 100 -6.00 -4.68 17.28
C VAL A 100 -5.51 -3.85 16.10
N ARG A 101 -5.01 -2.65 16.36
CA ARG A 101 -4.36 -1.80 15.37
C ARG A 101 -2.87 -2.09 15.34
N ILE A 102 -2.35 -2.39 14.16
CA ILE A 102 -0.91 -2.57 13.90
C ILE A 102 -0.51 -1.42 12.95
N ALA A 103 0.25 -0.46 13.46
CA ALA A 103 0.69 0.71 12.71
C ALA A 103 2.12 0.50 12.20
N ILE A 104 2.34 0.72 10.91
CA ILE A 104 3.60 0.49 10.21
C ILE A 104 4.08 1.81 9.60
N PHE A 105 5.26 2.26 9.99
CA PHE A 105 5.92 3.43 9.43
C PHE A 105 6.78 3.03 8.23
N LEU A 106 6.58 3.69 7.11
CA LEU A 106 7.37 3.53 5.90
C LEU A 106 8.39 4.68 5.81
N SER A 107 9.67 4.35 5.95
CA SER A 107 10.74 5.33 5.69
C SER A 107 10.89 5.58 4.18
N PRO A 108 11.48 6.70 3.74
CA PRO A 108 11.71 6.97 2.31
C PRO A 108 12.48 5.87 1.56
N LEU A 109 13.22 5.02 2.28
CA LEU A 109 13.99 3.92 1.73
C LEU A 109 13.20 2.61 1.61
N ASP A 110 12.00 2.52 2.21
CA ASP A 110 11.15 1.34 2.14
C ASP A 110 10.36 1.29 0.81
N VAL A 111 9.80 0.14 0.47
CA VAL A 111 8.89 0.02 -0.68
C VAL A 111 7.54 0.60 -0.30
N HIS A 112 7.05 1.55 -1.08
CA HIS A 112 5.81 2.29 -0.77
C HIS A 112 4.56 1.70 -1.41
N VAL A 113 4.67 0.56 -2.09
CA VAL A 113 3.51 -0.19 -2.63
C VAL A 113 2.83 -0.95 -1.52
N ASN A 114 1.53 -0.71 -1.35
CA ASN A 114 0.71 -1.41 -0.37
C ASN A 114 0.08 -2.68 -0.96
N ARG A 115 -0.03 -3.70 -0.12
CA ARG A 115 -0.50 -5.03 -0.49
C ARG A 115 -1.61 -5.51 0.42
N ALA A 116 -2.54 -6.28 -0.15
CA ALA A 116 -3.66 -6.85 0.59
C ALA A 116 -3.17 -7.77 1.71
N PRO A 117 -3.64 -7.58 2.96
CA PRO A 117 -3.21 -8.41 4.08
C PRO A 117 -3.78 -9.83 4.03
N LEU A 118 -4.91 -10.00 3.38
CA LEU A 118 -5.57 -11.29 3.19
C LEU A 118 -6.37 -11.29 1.87
N SER A 119 -6.80 -12.47 1.43
CA SER A 119 -7.72 -12.59 0.30
C SER A 119 -9.14 -12.22 0.74
N GLY A 120 -9.84 -11.41 -0.07
CA GLY A 120 -11.21 -11.00 0.25
C GLY A 120 -11.82 -10.05 -0.76
N LEU A 121 -13.04 -9.64 -0.45
CA LEU A 121 -13.82 -8.66 -1.20
C LEU A 121 -13.61 -7.27 -0.60
N VAL A 122 -13.26 -6.29 -1.41
CA VAL A 122 -13.27 -4.88 -1.00
C VAL A 122 -14.72 -4.43 -0.85
N VAL A 123 -15.13 -4.13 0.37
CA VAL A 123 -16.48 -3.66 0.69
C VAL A 123 -16.58 -2.15 0.40
N SER A 124 -15.57 -1.39 0.82
CA SER A 124 -15.46 0.03 0.50
C SER A 124 -14.00 0.48 0.44
N ALA A 125 -13.77 1.59 -0.26
CA ALA A 125 -12.51 2.33 -0.27
C ALA A 125 -12.84 3.81 -0.06
N GLU A 126 -12.57 4.32 1.13
CA GLU A 126 -13.01 5.64 1.59
C GLU A 126 -11.82 6.60 1.69
N TYR A 127 -11.81 7.58 0.81
CA TYR A 127 -10.81 8.64 0.82
C TYR A 127 -11.29 9.81 1.68
N ALA A 128 -10.43 10.28 2.56
CA ALA A 128 -10.64 11.49 3.34
C ALA A 128 -9.46 12.44 3.13
N ALA A 129 -9.76 13.63 2.60
CA ALA A 129 -8.80 14.71 2.53
C ALA A 129 -8.41 15.18 3.94
N GLY A 130 -7.16 15.60 4.12
CA GLY A 130 -6.69 16.00 5.43
C GLY A 130 -5.38 16.80 5.36
N LYS A 131 -4.73 16.93 6.51
CA LYS A 131 -3.44 17.60 6.68
C LYS A 131 -2.29 16.65 6.29
N PHE A 132 -1.07 17.18 6.34
CA PHE A 132 0.16 16.42 6.08
C PHE A 132 1.13 16.59 7.26
N ALA A 133 0.71 16.13 8.44
CA ALA A 133 1.58 16.08 9.61
C ALA A 133 2.55 14.88 9.52
N ALA A 134 3.64 14.92 10.29
CA ALA A 134 4.64 13.85 10.27
C ALA A 134 4.05 12.51 10.70
N ALA A 135 4.22 11.48 9.86
CA ALA A 135 3.57 10.18 9.99
C ALA A 135 3.88 9.40 11.29
N PHE A 136 4.91 9.83 12.02
CA PHE A 136 5.29 9.24 13.30
C PHE A 136 4.65 9.93 14.52
N ARG A 137 3.86 11.01 14.33
CA ARG A 137 3.17 11.68 15.45
C ARG A 137 1.91 10.91 15.85
N PRO A 138 1.58 10.83 17.15
CA PRO A 138 0.29 10.31 17.62
C PRO A 138 -0.87 11.19 17.13
N GLY A 139 -2.04 10.60 16.90
CA GLY A 139 -3.28 11.32 16.56
C GLY A 139 -3.37 11.85 15.13
N ILE A 140 -2.46 11.45 14.25
CA ILE A 140 -2.49 11.87 12.83
C ILE A 140 -3.49 11.08 12.00
N GLU A 141 -3.87 9.92 12.47
CA GLU A 141 -4.80 8.99 11.79
C GLU A 141 -6.14 9.62 11.46
N GLU A 142 -6.57 10.61 12.24
CA GLU A 142 -7.82 11.34 12.02
C GLU A 142 -7.64 12.64 11.25
N SER A 143 -6.46 13.26 11.34
CA SER A 143 -6.22 14.60 10.80
C SER A 143 -5.55 14.62 9.43
N ASN A 144 -4.77 13.58 9.10
CA ASN A 144 -4.05 13.51 7.82
C ASN A 144 -4.92 12.96 6.68
N GLU A 145 -4.51 13.29 5.44
CA GLU A 145 -5.05 12.65 4.24
C GLU A 145 -4.92 11.15 4.37
N ARG A 146 -6.02 10.43 4.18
CA ARG A 146 -6.08 8.98 4.35
C ARG A 146 -7.00 8.30 3.35
N CYS A 147 -6.76 7.01 3.12
CA CYS A 147 -7.67 6.13 2.40
C CYS A 147 -7.84 4.85 3.21
N ALA A 148 -9.06 4.60 3.70
CA ALA A 148 -9.44 3.39 4.40
C ALA A 148 -10.01 2.38 3.41
N ILE A 149 -9.54 1.15 3.46
CA ILE A 149 -9.97 0.04 2.60
C ILE A 149 -10.49 -1.06 3.51
N HIS A 150 -11.77 -1.35 3.39
CA HIS A 150 -12.48 -2.37 4.15
C HIS A 150 -12.54 -3.66 3.36
N ILE A 151 -11.93 -4.73 3.87
CA ILE A 151 -11.81 -6.02 3.19
C ILE A 151 -12.56 -7.08 3.97
N GLN A 152 -13.57 -7.70 3.34
CA GLN A 152 -14.27 -8.86 3.85
C GLN A 152 -13.53 -10.11 3.38
N GLY A 153 -12.75 -10.72 4.25
CA GLY A 153 -12.16 -12.04 4.04
C GLY A 153 -13.18 -13.16 4.26
N GLU A 154 -12.74 -14.40 4.09
CA GLU A 154 -13.57 -15.58 4.27
C GLU A 154 -14.04 -15.72 5.73
N THR A 155 -13.15 -15.55 6.68
CA THR A 155 -13.41 -15.76 8.12
C THR A 155 -13.46 -14.46 8.91
N ALA A 156 -12.89 -13.36 8.43
CA ALA A 156 -12.77 -12.12 9.18
C ALA A 156 -12.83 -10.86 8.31
N ARG A 157 -13.12 -9.74 8.97
CA ARG A 157 -13.04 -8.39 8.41
C ARG A 157 -11.71 -7.77 8.78
N VAL A 158 -11.11 -7.03 7.85
CA VAL A 158 -9.86 -6.29 8.09
C VAL A 158 -9.97 -4.91 7.44
N THR A 159 -9.52 -3.88 8.14
CA THR A 159 -9.38 -2.54 7.59
C THR A 159 -7.90 -2.21 7.40
N VAL A 160 -7.54 -1.68 6.23
CA VAL A 160 -6.22 -1.12 5.97
C VAL A 160 -6.36 0.36 5.69
N VAL A 161 -5.64 1.20 6.45
CA VAL A 161 -5.68 2.65 6.28
C VAL A 161 -4.32 3.12 5.77
N GLN A 162 -4.30 3.69 4.58
CA GLN A 162 -3.17 4.44 4.04
C GLN A 162 -3.21 5.86 4.61
N ILE A 163 -2.13 6.34 5.22
CA ILE A 163 -2.05 7.66 5.85
C ILE A 163 -0.85 8.41 5.26
N ALA A 164 -1.10 9.57 4.67
CA ALA A 164 -0.08 10.42 4.11
C ALA A 164 0.74 11.13 5.21
N GLY A 165 2.06 11.24 5.04
CA GLY A 165 2.95 12.02 5.90
C GLY A 165 3.32 13.38 5.31
N VAL A 166 4.28 14.09 5.93
CA VAL A 166 4.69 15.48 5.56
C VAL A 166 5.11 15.64 4.10
N ALA A 167 5.84 14.69 3.57
CA ALA A 167 6.30 14.72 2.17
C ALA A 167 5.31 14.04 1.23
N ALA A 168 4.38 13.22 1.78
CA ALA A 168 3.36 12.53 1.02
C ALA A 168 2.27 13.52 0.61
N ARG A 169 2.16 13.79 -0.68
CA ARG A 169 1.10 14.64 -1.23
C ARG A 169 0.07 13.86 -2.04
N ARG A 170 0.12 12.52 -2.03
CA ARG A 170 -0.86 11.72 -2.76
C ARG A 170 -0.87 10.26 -2.34
N ILE A 171 -2.03 9.81 -1.92
CA ILE A 171 -2.38 8.41 -1.80
C ILE A 171 -2.91 7.93 -3.16
N VAL A 172 -2.40 6.79 -3.61
CA VAL A 172 -2.92 6.09 -4.78
C VAL A 172 -3.63 4.84 -4.29
N CYS A 173 -4.95 4.84 -4.34
CA CYS A 173 -5.78 3.66 -4.15
C CYS A 173 -6.21 3.15 -5.53
N ARG A 174 -5.99 1.87 -5.81
CA ARG A 174 -6.28 1.25 -7.12
C ARG A 174 -7.46 0.29 -7.04
N VAL A 175 -8.16 0.27 -5.91
CA VAL A 175 -9.28 -0.63 -5.66
C VAL A 175 -10.52 0.16 -5.33
N ALA A 176 -11.67 -0.43 -5.63
CA ALA A 176 -12.99 0.09 -5.35
C ALA A 176 -13.87 -1.02 -4.75
N ALA A 177 -15.02 -0.64 -4.22
CA ALA A 177 -16.02 -1.59 -3.74
C ALA A 177 -16.39 -2.61 -4.84
N GLY A 178 -16.43 -3.89 -4.47
CA GLY A 178 -16.68 -5.00 -5.38
C GLY A 178 -15.43 -5.66 -5.98
N ASP A 179 -14.23 -5.07 -5.83
CA ASP A 179 -12.99 -5.70 -6.27
C ASP A 179 -12.63 -6.88 -5.36
N LYS A 180 -12.15 -7.97 -5.96
CA LYS A 180 -11.60 -9.11 -5.24
C LYS A 180 -10.08 -8.98 -5.20
N LEU A 181 -9.51 -9.17 -4.02
CA LEU A 181 -8.07 -9.17 -3.78
C LEU A 181 -7.59 -10.55 -3.35
N GLU A 182 -6.41 -10.92 -3.79
CA GLU A 182 -5.64 -12.03 -3.23
C GLU A 182 -4.67 -11.52 -2.17
N ALA A 183 -4.35 -12.33 -1.16
CA ALA A 183 -3.33 -11.99 -0.16
C ALA A 183 -2.01 -11.62 -0.85
N GLY A 184 -1.38 -10.50 -0.43
CA GLY A 184 -0.18 -9.97 -1.05
C GLY A 184 -0.39 -9.22 -2.37
N GLU A 185 -1.60 -9.17 -2.91
CA GLU A 185 -1.90 -8.40 -4.13
C GLU A 185 -1.74 -6.89 -3.89
N ARG A 186 -1.19 -6.19 -4.88
CA ARG A 186 -0.98 -4.74 -4.84
C ARG A 186 -2.31 -3.99 -4.95
N PHE A 187 -2.64 -3.16 -3.97
CA PHE A 187 -3.87 -2.37 -4.02
C PHE A 187 -3.64 -0.86 -4.09
N GLY A 188 -2.44 -0.40 -3.80
CA GLY A 188 -2.18 1.03 -3.79
C GLY A 188 -0.72 1.38 -3.54
N MET A 189 -0.48 2.68 -3.34
CA MET A 189 0.82 3.24 -3.04
C MET A 189 0.65 4.56 -2.29
N ILE A 190 1.57 4.88 -1.36
CA ILE A 190 1.64 6.19 -0.72
C ILE A 190 2.97 6.83 -1.13
N ARG A 191 2.95 8.10 -1.62
CA ARG A 191 4.18 8.76 -2.06
C ARG A 191 4.81 9.53 -0.91
N PHE A 192 6.10 9.26 -0.62
CA PHE A 192 7.01 9.98 0.28
C PHE A 192 6.61 10.08 1.76
N GLY A 193 7.14 9.15 2.57
CA GLY A 193 7.05 9.15 4.02
C GLY A 193 5.62 8.98 4.53
N SER A 194 5.27 7.79 4.96
CA SER A 194 3.87 7.41 5.15
C SER A 194 3.72 6.42 6.32
N ARG A 195 2.49 6.21 6.70
CA ARG A 195 2.08 5.19 7.66
C ARG A 195 0.97 4.36 7.04
N THR A 196 0.97 3.08 7.35
CA THR A 196 -0.13 2.18 7.01
C THR A 196 -0.59 1.49 8.27
N ASP A 197 -1.85 1.64 8.62
CA ASP A 197 -2.46 0.95 9.75
C ASP A 197 -3.26 -0.25 9.26
N CYS A 198 -3.15 -1.36 9.99
CA CYS A 198 -3.92 -2.57 9.76
C CYS A 198 -4.73 -2.87 11.01
N TYR A 199 -6.06 -2.90 10.87
CA TYR A 199 -6.98 -3.28 11.93
C TYR A 199 -7.43 -4.71 11.70
N VAL A 200 -7.13 -5.57 12.67
CA VAL A 200 -7.51 -6.99 12.67
C VAL A 200 -8.44 -7.27 13.84
N PRO A 201 -9.33 -8.26 13.78
CA PRO A 201 -10.25 -8.59 14.87
C PRO A 201 -9.52 -8.82 16.18
N ARG A 202 -10.13 -8.41 17.29
CA ARG A 202 -9.67 -8.77 18.62
C ARG A 202 -9.67 -10.29 18.78
N GLY A 203 -8.59 -10.86 19.32
CA GLY A 203 -8.38 -12.31 19.35
C GLY A 203 -7.45 -12.83 18.26
N THR A 204 -7.05 -11.99 17.30
CA THR A 204 -5.96 -12.31 16.37
C THR A 204 -4.66 -12.57 17.15
N ASP A 205 -3.99 -13.69 16.88
CA ASP A 205 -2.66 -13.98 17.41
C ASP A 205 -1.62 -13.12 16.69
N VAL A 206 -1.31 -11.95 17.28
CA VAL A 206 -0.37 -10.97 16.70
C VAL A 206 1.06 -11.49 16.79
N ARG A 207 1.75 -11.53 15.66
CA ARG A 207 3.10 -12.13 15.48
C ARG A 207 4.23 -11.10 15.41
N VAL A 208 3.92 -9.83 15.60
CA VAL A 208 4.89 -8.73 15.50
C VAL A 208 4.84 -7.86 16.75
N ARG A 209 5.94 -7.15 17.04
CA ARG A 209 6.09 -6.22 18.16
C ARG A 209 6.55 -4.86 17.64
N VAL A 210 6.37 -3.84 18.45
CA VAL A 210 6.92 -2.50 18.18
C VAL A 210 8.43 -2.60 17.98
N GLY A 211 8.90 -2.01 16.88
CA GLY A 211 10.31 -2.04 16.46
C GLY A 211 10.64 -3.09 15.40
N ASP A 212 9.80 -4.09 15.18
CA ASP A 212 10.04 -5.12 14.17
C ASP A 212 10.02 -4.53 12.76
N ARG A 213 10.88 -5.04 11.89
CA ARG A 213 10.82 -4.78 10.44
C ARG A 213 9.90 -5.78 9.76
N VAL A 214 9.03 -5.25 8.93
CA VAL A 214 8.06 -6.03 8.16
C VAL A 214 8.18 -5.75 6.67
N VAL A 215 7.80 -6.76 5.87
CA VAL A 215 7.82 -6.72 4.40
C VAL A 215 6.39 -6.98 3.90
N GLY A 216 5.82 -6.01 3.19
CA GLY A 216 4.44 -6.07 2.69
C GLY A 216 4.18 -7.27 1.80
N GLY A 217 3.11 -8.00 2.08
CA GLY A 217 2.72 -9.22 1.38
C GLY A 217 3.59 -10.46 1.67
N VAL A 218 4.58 -10.36 2.60
CA VAL A 218 5.49 -11.46 2.95
C VAL A 218 5.48 -11.75 4.44
N THR A 219 5.65 -10.71 5.28
CA THR A 219 5.67 -10.91 6.73
C THR A 219 4.27 -11.19 7.24
N VAL A 220 4.10 -12.29 7.98
CA VAL A 220 2.87 -12.59 8.72
C VAL A 220 2.85 -11.71 9.97
N ILE A 221 1.90 -10.81 10.06
CA ILE A 221 1.72 -9.91 11.22
C ILE A 221 0.73 -10.43 12.23
N GLY A 222 -0.09 -11.40 11.85
CA GLY A 222 -1.05 -12.06 12.74
C GLY A 222 -1.66 -13.30 12.13
N VAL A 223 -2.32 -14.09 12.95
CA VAL A 223 -3.14 -15.26 12.56
C VAL A 223 -4.53 -15.06 13.15
N LEU A 224 -5.54 -15.08 12.29
CA LEU A 224 -6.95 -14.94 12.67
C LEU A 224 -7.40 -16.17 13.47
N PRO A 225 -8.36 -16.00 14.40
CA PRO A 225 -8.90 -17.10 15.18
C PRO A 225 -9.65 -18.15 14.31
#